data_6dc1a2faf6f508ade8fd54c069dfda3c
#
_entry.id   6dc1a2faf6f508ade8fd54c069dfda3c
#
_cell.length_a   1.000
_cell.length_b   1.000
_cell.length_c   1.000
_cell.angle_alpha   90.00
_cell.angle_beta   90.00
_cell.angle_gamma   90.00
#
_symmetry.space_group_name_H-M   'P 1'
#
loop_
_entity.id
_entity.type
_entity.pdbx_description
1 polymer ?
#
loop_
_entity_poly.entity_id
_entity_poly.type
_entity_poly.pdbx_seq_one_letter_code
_entity_poly.pdbx_strand_id
1 'polypeptide(L)'
;DRRELLGHWALQGGETRWIDGPALLAWKHGWTLLINEFSAAPADMWVSCNDILEGLPLDNGATGELVVPHPMTRVIVTDNTRGHSSEIDEGFFGRQIQDRSVIDRFWHMRMEGLGEAEEASLLAATADQDWLAEFEPEVLDRLFKALARLGADSRAAAQAQAIGFESRAVPLSFRVLSRMRNMMLDAARMPAASDDDPLRRIIRTSLTEALDSTAREAAETLAVTAIGNLIHEMRVSRARMVLKNATGSALKAASV
;
A
#
# COMPACT_ATOMS: atom_id res chain seq x y z
N ASP A 1 21.29 0.66 10.17
CA ASP A 1 22.54 1.15 10.78
C ASP A 1 23.09 2.30 9.94
N ARG A 2 23.69 3.33 10.61
CA ARG A 2 24.30 4.49 9.94
C ARG A 2 25.34 4.07 8.89
N ARG A 3 26.10 3.01 9.15
CA ARG A 3 27.12 2.50 8.22
C ARG A 3 26.52 2.01 6.91
N GLU A 4 25.35 1.41 6.96
CA GLU A 4 24.64 0.96 5.76
C GLU A 4 24.19 2.15 4.89
N LEU A 5 23.85 3.26 5.53
CA LEU A 5 23.50 4.50 4.83
C LEU A 5 24.70 5.15 4.15
N LEU A 6 25.87 5.09 4.77
CA LEU A 6 27.11 5.69 4.22
C LEU A 6 27.81 4.76 3.24
N GLY A 7 27.92 3.49 3.55
CA GLY A 7 28.59 2.49 2.75
C GLY A 7 29.43 1.51 3.57
N HIS A 8 29.97 0.51 2.91
CA HIS A 8 30.75 -0.55 3.54
C HIS A 8 31.81 -1.13 2.63
N TRP A 9 32.80 -1.77 3.22
CA TRP A 9 33.78 -2.54 2.51
C TRP A 9 33.23 -3.93 2.17
N ALA A 10 33.31 -4.32 0.91
CA ALA A 10 32.89 -5.64 0.43
C ALA A 10 34.01 -6.33 -0.34
N LEU A 11 34.08 -7.66 -0.24
CA LEU A 11 34.98 -8.48 -1.04
C LEU A 11 34.33 -8.79 -2.40
N GLN A 12 34.90 -8.28 -3.47
CA GLN A 12 34.44 -8.52 -4.83
C GLN A 12 35.62 -8.98 -5.72
N GLY A 13 35.51 -10.15 -6.33
CA GLY A 13 36.53 -10.68 -7.21
C GLY A 13 37.92 -10.91 -6.57
N GLY A 14 37.94 -11.15 -5.22
CA GLY A 14 39.17 -11.32 -4.46
C GLY A 14 39.80 -10.01 -3.96
N GLU A 15 39.23 -8.86 -4.27
CA GLU A 15 39.66 -7.54 -3.81
C GLU A 15 38.66 -6.92 -2.87
N THR A 16 39.15 -6.19 -1.88
CA THR A 16 38.30 -5.41 -0.97
C THR A 16 37.99 -4.07 -1.63
N ARG A 17 36.70 -3.80 -1.87
CA ARG A 17 36.22 -2.55 -2.48
C ARG A 17 35.20 -1.88 -1.59
N TRP A 18 35.23 -0.56 -1.56
CA TRP A 18 34.19 0.24 -0.93
C TRP A 18 32.97 0.28 -1.82
N ILE A 19 31.79 0.09 -1.22
CA ILE A 19 30.48 0.28 -1.87
C ILE A 19 29.79 1.44 -1.16
N ASP A 20 29.52 2.51 -1.92
CA ASP A 20 28.78 3.65 -1.39
C ASP A 20 27.38 3.23 -0.98
N GLY A 21 26.95 3.68 0.19
CA GLY A 21 25.59 3.50 0.68
C GLY A 21 24.63 4.51 0.05
N PRO A 22 23.30 4.33 0.27
CA PRO A 22 22.29 5.14 -0.38
C PRO A 22 22.39 6.64 -0.05
N ALA A 23 22.85 7.03 1.13
CA ALA A 23 23.05 8.42 1.48
C ALA A 23 24.20 9.04 0.67
N LEU A 24 25.37 8.40 0.60
CA LEU A 24 26.48 8.88 -0.22
C LEU A 24 26.13 8.95 -1.71
N LEU A 25 25.41 7.96 -2.24
CA LEU A 25 24.92 7.98 -3.61
C LEU A 25 23.99 9.17 -3.86
N ALA A 26 23.04 9.41 -2.94
CA ALA A 26 22.13 10.55 -3.03
C ALA A 26 22.90 11.88 -3.01
N TRP A 27 23.92 12.02 -2.13
CA TRP A 27 24.78 13.21 -2.05
C TRP A 27 25.57 13.47 -3.32
N LYS A 28 26.17 12.43 -3.88
CA LYS A 28 26.99 12.54 -5.09
C LYS A 28 26.17 12.86 -6.34
N HIS A 29 24.97 12.29 -6.45
CA HIS A 29 24.20 12.32 -7.70
C HIS A 29 22.96 13.22 -7.66
N GLY A 30 22.65 13.85 -6.55
CA GLY A 30 21.46 14.71 -6.41
C GLY A 30 20.15 13.91 -6.33
N TRP A 31 20.21 12.69 -5.83
CA TRP A 31 19.03 11.83 -5.70
C TRP A 31 18.25 12.13 -4.41
N THR A 32 17.00 11.70 -4.40
CA THR A 32 16.20 11.71 -3.18
C THR A 32 16.50 10.47 -2.35
N LEU A 33 16.96 10.67 -1.12
CA LEU A 33 17.06 9.62 -0.11
C LEU A 33 15.69 9.44 0.54
N LEU A 34 15.02 8.33 0.23
CA LEU A 34 13.73 7.98 0.84
C LEU A 34 13.93 6.96 1.95
N ILE A 35 13.54 7.32 3.17
CA ILE A 35 13.58 6.47 4.35
C ILE A 35 12.15 6.11 4.74
N ASN A 36 11.78 4.86 4.47
CA ASN A 36 10.46 4.35 4.82
C ASN A 36 10.44 3.80 6.25
N GLU A 37 9.27 3.91 6.92
CA GLU A 37 9.03 3.34 8.22
C GLU A 37 10.02 3.87 9.28
N PHE A 38 10.16 5.20 9.33
CA PHE A 38 11.19 5.90 10.11
C PHE A 38 11.22 5.49 11.59
N SER A 39 10.06 5.37 12.24
CA SER A 39 9.95 4.97 13.63
C SER A 39 10.19 3.48 13.89
N ALA A 40 10.44 2.67 12.86
CA ALA A 40 10.85 1.28 13.04
C ALA A 40 12.30 1.15 13.54
N ALA A 41 13.14 2.16 13.29
CA ALA A 41 14.50 2.19 13.80
C ALA A 41 14.58 2.88 15.17
N PRO A 42 15.56 2.48 16.01
CA PRO A 42 15.81 3.11 17.31
C PRO A 42 16.09 4.61 17.19
N ALA A 43 15.65 5.38 18.19
CA ALA A 43 15.84 6.84 18.19
C ALA A 43 17.33 7.25 18.21
N ASP A 44 18.18 6.52 18.94
CA ASP A 44 19.63 6.75 19.02
C ASP A 44 20.32 6.56 17.66
N MET A 45 19.83 5.64 16.84
CA MET A 45 20.31 5.47 15.47
C MET A 45 20.11 6.76 14.67
N TRP A 46 18.91 7.38 14.73
CA TRP A 46 18.63 8.61 13.98
C TRP A 46 19.37 9.82 14.53
N VAL A 47 19.56 9.91 15.85
CA VAL A 47 20.43 10.93 16.45
C VAL A 47 21.85 10.83 15.89
N SER A 48 22.36 9.63 15.67
CA SER A 48 23.68 9.42 15.04
C SER A 48 23.73 9.79 13.55
N CYS A 49 22.58 9.99 12.91
CA CYS A 49 22.42 10.34 11.50
C CYS A 49 22.01 11.80 11.27
N ASN A 50 22.15 12.67 12.26
CA ASN A 50 21.73 14.07 12.16
C ASN A 50 22.32 14.79 10.94
N ASP A 51 23.55 14.53 10.59
CA ASP A 51 24.23 15.09 9.41
C ASP A 51 23.52 14.67 8.10
N ILE A 52 23.08 13.41 8.00
CA ILE A 52 22.28 12.92 6.86
C ILE A 52 20.93 13.63 6.83
N LEU A 53 20.25 13.70 7.98
CA LEU A 53 18.91 14.28 8.07
C LEU A 53 18.89 15.78 7.80
N GLU A 54 19.96 16.50 8.19
CA GLU A 54 20.12 17.93 7.96
C GLU A 54 20.73 18.28 6.59
N GLY A 55 21.14 17.29 5.80
CA GLY A 55 21.79 17.53 4.51
C GLY A 55 23.18 18.13 4.65
N LEU A 56 23.92 17.75 5.68
CA LEU A 56 25.30 18.19 5.89
C LEU A 56 26.29 17.34 5.09
N PRO A 57 27.54 17.79 4.89
CA PRO A 57 28.58 16.98 4.25
C PRO A 57 28.80 15.66 4.99
N LEU A 58 29.00 14.59 4.25
CA LEU A 58 29.17 13.23 4.77
C LEU A 58 30.59 12.71 4.50
N ASP A 59 31.13 11.95 5.45
CA ASP A 59 32.42 11.27 5.27
C ASP A 59 32.31 10.13 4.27
N ASN A 60 33.18 10.13 3.26
CA ASN A 60 33.40 8.98 2.43
C ASN A 60 34.39 8.02 3.12
N GLY A 61 33.91 6.92 3.67
CA GLY A 61 34.72 5.97 4.40
C GLY A 61 35.83 5.29 3.58
N ALA A 62 35.84 5.41 2.26
CA ALA A 62 36.91 4.93 1.40
C ALA A 62 38.07 5.89 1.30
N THR A 63 37.79 7.19 1.16
CA THR A 63 38.79 8.22 0.89
C THR A 63 39.05 9.15 2.08
N GLY A 64 38.16 9.19 3.06
CA GLY A 64 38.19 10.16 4.15
C GLY A 64 37.82 11.57 3.71
N GLU A 65 37.34 11.76 2.48
CA GLU A 65 36.92 13.08 1.98
C GLU A 65 35.48 13.38 2.35
N LEU A 66 35.18 14.65 2.60
CA LEU A 66 33.82 15.11 2.83
C LEU A 66 33.07 15.25 1.50
N VAL A 67 31.98 14.55 1.37
CA VAL A 67 31.05 14.64 0.23
C VAL A 67 29.98 15.69 0.56
N VAL A 68 30.06 16.82 -0.11
CA VAL A 68 29.05 17.89 0.00
C VAL A 68 27.79 17.46 -0.75
N PRO A 69 26.57 17.67 -0.20
CA PRO A 69 25.36 17.26 -0.89
C PRO A 69 25.15 18.05 -2.17
N HIS A 70 24.79 17.34 -3.23
CA HIS A 70 24.39 17.96 -4.48
C HIS A 70 23.13 18.84 -4.26
N PRO A 71 22.99 20.02 -4.93
CA PRO A 71 21.87 20.93 -4.70
C PRO A 71 20.48 20.33 -4.90
N MET A 72 20.36 19.26 -5.69
CA MET A 72 19.11 18.55 -5.91
C MET A 72 18.83 17.46 -4.89
N THR A 73 19.77 17.13 -4.01
CA THR A 73 19.57 16.11 -2.97
C THR A 73 18.41 16.48 -2.05
N ARG A 74 17.59 15.51 -1.74
CA ARG A 74 16.47 15.63 -0.78
C ARG A 74 16.46 14.41 0.13
N VAL A 75 16.09 14.62 1.39
CA VAL A 75 15.80 13.55 2.34
C VAL A 75 14.33 13.57 2.63
N ILE A 76 13.66 12.45 2.37
CA ILE A 76 12.23 12.27 2.64
C ILE A 76 12.09 11.07 3.56
N VAL A 77 11.33 11.24 4.64
CA VAL A 77 10.98 10.14 5.54
C VAL A 77 9.48 9.89 5.49
N THR A 78 9.09 8.63 5.59
CA THR A 78 7.67 8.25 5.76
C THR A 78 7.50 7.48 7.05
N ASP A 79 6.40 7.72 7.72
CA ASP A 79 6.07 7.03 8.96
C ASP A 79 4.56 6.97 9.18
N ASN A 80 4.12 5.97 9.95
CA ASN A 80 2.72 5.78 10.28
C ASN A 80 2.34 6.44 11.62
N THR A 81 3.31 6.75 12.48
CA THR A 81 3.07 7.13 13.89
C THR A 81 3.61 8.51 14.27
N ARG A 82 4.23 9.24 13.39
CA ARG A 82 4.92 10.49 13.70
C ARG A 82 5.90 10.41 14.89
N GLY A 83 6.23 9.20 15.35
CA GLY A 83 7.14 8.96 16.46
C GLY A 83 6.58 9.28 17.86
N HIS A 84 5.27 9.45 18.01
CA HIS A 84 4.63 9.71 19.31
C HIS A 84 4.13 8.43 19.98
N SER A 85 4.24 8.36 21.32
CA SER A 85 3.83 7.19 22.11
C SER A 85 2.35 6.88 22.03
N SER A 86 1.49 7.89 21.94
CA SER A 86 0.03 7.73 21.83
C SER A 86 -0.42 7.04 20.54
N GLU A 87 0.40 7.07 19.50
CA GLU A 87 0.09 6.45 18.22
C GLU A 87 0.57 4.98 18.14
N ILE A 88 1.50 4.57 19.02
CA ILE A 88 1.97 3.19 19.14
C ILE A 88 0.86 2.29 19.67
N ASP A 89 0.00 2.80 20.56
CA ASP A 89 -1.13 2.06 21.13
C ASP A 89 -2.25 1.78 20.10
N GLU A 90 -2.21 2.41 18.93
CA GLU A 90 -3.17 2.20 17.83
C GLU A 90 -2.87 0.96 16.96
N GLY A 91 -2.02 0.05 17.42
CA GLY A 91 -1.74 -1.23 16.74
C GLY A 91 -0.42 -1.27 15.96
N PHE A 92 0.44 -0.25 16.08
CA PHE A 92 1.75 -0.20 15.43
C PHE A 92 2.87 -0.66 16.37
N PHE A 93 2.78 -1.90 16.86
CA PHE A 93 3.65 -2.46 17.90
C PHE A 93 5.15 -2.54 17.57
N GLY A 94 5.54 -2.37 16.32
CA GLY A 94 6.96 -2.37 15.92
C GLY A 94 7.59 -0.98 15.89
N ARG A 95 6.93 0.05 16.43
CA ARG A 95 7.38 1.44 16.36
C ARG A 95 8.03 1.87 17.67
N GLN A 96 8.99 2.78 17.55
CA GLN A 96 9.69 3.35 18.68
C GLN A 96 9.42 4.85 18.74
N ILE A 97 9.34 5.37 19.98
CA ILE A 97 9.25 6.80 20.22
C ILE A 97 10.55 7.43 19.73
N GLN A 98 10.43 8.43 18.88
CA GLN A 98 11.56 9.14 18.30
C GLN A 98 11.96 10.35 19.14
N ASP A 99 13.24 10.69 19.11
CA ASP A 99 13.75 11.86 19.78
C ASP A 99 13.16 13.13 19.14
N ARG A 100 12.68 14.03 19.98
CA ARG A 100 12.08 15.29 19.51
C ARG A 100 13.06 16.13 18.70
N SER A 101 14.34 16.11 19.08
CA SER A 101 15.38 16.85 18.35
C SER A 101 15.54 16.36 16.91
N VAL A 102 15.27 15.07 16.65
CA VAL A 102 15.28 14.48 15.32
C VAL A 102 14.02 14.87 14.54
N ILE A 103 12.85 14.77 15.19
CA ILE A 103 11.56 15.09 14.57
C ILE A 103 11.50 16.58 14.17
N ASP A 104 12.00 17.49 15.01
CA ASP A 104 11.98 18.94 14.77
C ASP A 104 12.82 19.38 13.53
N ARG A 105 13.63 18.47 12.95
CA ARG A 105 14.40 18.73 11.71
C ARG A 105 13.60 18.61 10.44
N PHE A 106 12.40 18.01 10.50
CA PHE A 106 11.58 17.74 9.33
C PHE A 106 10.45 18.75 9.14
N TRP A 107 10.14 19.00 7.89
CA TRP A 107 8.87 19.60 7.52
C TRP A 107 7.81 18.50 7.49
N HIS A 108 6.79 18.66 8.32
CA HIS A 108 5.76 17.64 8.46
C HIS A 108 4.64 17.85 7.46
N MET A 109 4.35 16.80 6.71
CA MET A 109 3.19 16.74 5.82
C MET A 109 2.35 15.53 6.21
N ARG A 110 1.08 15.77 6.52
CA ARG A 110 0.13 14.68 6.71
C ARG A 110 -0.46 14.32 5.35
N MET A 111 -0.33 13.05 4.98
CA MET A 111 -1.06 12.48 3.84
C MET A 111 -2.36 11.87 4.35
N GLU A 112 -3.47 12.44 3.92
CA GLU A 112 -4.79 11.87 4.21
C GLU A 112 -5.09 10.72 3.25
N GLY A 113 -6.01 9.83 3.67
CA GLY A 113 -6.49 8.77 2.78
C GLY A 113 -7.19 9.36 1.55
N LEU A 114 -7.15 8.62 0.46
CA LEU A 114 -7.85 9.01 -0.76
C LEU A 114 -9.36 9.15 -0.51
N GLY A 115 -9.98 10.09 -1.20
CA GLY A 115 -11.44 10.19 -1.28
C GLY A 115 -12.02 8.98 -2.03
N GLU A 116 -13.29 8.66 -1.79
CA GLU A 116 -13.95 7.48 -2.39
C GLU A 116 -13.84 7.46 -3.92
N ALA A 117 -14.05 8.60 -4.58
CA ALA A 117 -13.97 8.70 -6.04
C ALA A 117 -12.52 8.51 -6.56
N GLU A 118 -11.54 9.05 -5.86
CA GLU A 118 -10.12 8.91 -6.21
C GLU A 118 -9.66 7.47 -5.99
N GLU A 119 -10.06 6.85 -4.89
CA GLU A 119 -9.75 5.45 -4.59
C GLU A 119 -10.35 4.50 -5.61
N ALA A 120 -11.61 4.72 -6.03
CA ALA A 120 -12.25 3.97 -7.10
C ALA A 120 -11.49 4.11 -8.43
N SER A 121 -11.09 5.33 -8.80
CA SER A 121 -10.30 5.60 -10.00
C SER A 121 -8.93 4.92 -9.96
N LEU A 122 -8.27 4.93 -8.80
CA LEU A 122 -6.97 4.30 -8.62
C LEU A 122 -7.09 2.76 -8.63
N LEU A 123 -8.16 2.19 -8.06
CA LEU A 123 -8.47 0.77 -8.18
C LEU A 123 -8.65 0.33 -9.64
N ALA A 124 -9.30 1.14 -10.46
CA ALA A 124 -9.44 0.89 -11.89
C ALA A 124 -8.09 0.98 -12.63
N ALA A 125 -7.35 2.07 -12.41
CA ALA A 125 -6.09 2.34 -13.12
C ALA A 125 -4.98 1.33 -12.82
N THR A 126 -4.98 0.75 -11.61
CA THR A 126 -3.97 -0.23 -11.17
C THR A 126 -4.39 -1.68 -11.40
N ALA A 127 -5.55 -1.93 -11.99
CA ALA A 127 -5.98 -3.27 -12.36
C ALA A 127 -5.31 -3.74 -13.65
N ASP A 128 -5.26 -5.06 -13.83
CA ASP A 128 -4.86 -5.67 -15.09
C ASP A 128 -5.89 -5.35 -16.17
N GLN A 129 -5.48 -4.60 -17.18
CA GLN A 129 -6.37 -4.11 -18.23
C GLN A 129 -6.92 -5.24 -19.13
N ASP A 130 -6.14 -6.31 -19.33
CA ASP A 130 -6.59 -7.46 -20.10
C ASP A 130 -7.70 -8.20 -19.35
N TRP A 131 -7.61 -8.26 -18.03
CA TRP A 131 -8.69 -8.81 -17.21
C TRP A 131 -9.95 -7.94 -17.25
N LEU A 132 -9.79 -6.62 -17.18
CA LEU A 132 -10.93 -5.70 -17.23
C LEU A 132 -11.68 -5.80 -18.57
N ALA A 133 -10.97 -6.01 -19.68
CA ALA A 133 -11.58 -6.15 -21.00
C ALA A 133 -12.54 -7.34 -21.14
N GLU A 134 -12.51 -8.29 -20.19
CA GLU A 134 -13.44 -9.42 -20.17
C GLU A 134 -14.83 -9.07 -19.62
N PHE A 135 -15.03 -7.88 -19.06
CA PHE A 135 -16.25 -7.45 -18.37
C PHE A 135 -16.87 -6.19 -18.97
N GLU A 136 -18.19 -6.02 -18.79
CA GLU A 136 -18.87 -4.80 -19.17
C GLU A 136 -18.41 -3.63 -18.26
N PRO A 137 -18.17 -2.41 -18.80
CA PRO A 137 -17.68 -1.27 -18.02
C PRO A 137 -18.55 -0.90 -16.82
N GLU A 138 -19.87 -1.09 -16.94
CA GLU A 138 -20.84 -0.74 -15.89
C GLU A 138 -20.70 -1.61 -14.64
N VAL A 139 -20.37 -2.90 -14.82
CA VAL A 139 -20.16 -3.80 -13.66
C VAL A 139 -18.82 -3.53 -13.00
N LEU A 140 -17.81 -3.16 -13.78
CA LEU A 140 -16.51 -2.76 -13.25
C LEU A 140 -16.58 -1.44 -12.46
N ASP A 141 -17.31 -0.46 -12.96
CA ASP A 141 -17.54 0.82 -12.25
C ASP A 141 -18.21 0.56 -10.89
N ARG A 142 -19.20 -0.33 -10.84
CA ARG A 142 -19.83 -0.73 -9.58
C ARG A 142 -18.87 -1.46 -8.64
N LEU A 143 -18.00 -2.33 -9.16
CA LEU A 143 -16.99 -3.01 -8.37
C LEU A 143 -16.05 -2.02 -7.70
N PHE A 144 -15.48 -1.08 -8.47
CA PHE A 144 -14.51 -0.13 -7.94
C PHE A 144 -15.15 0.83 -6.92
N LYS A 145 -16.36 1.30 -7.18
CA LYS A 145 -17.12 2.13 -6.23
C LYS A 145 -17.48 1.38 -4.95
N ALA A 146 -17.91 0.13 -5.05
CA ALA A 146 -18.24 -0.69 -3.88
C ALA A 146 -17.02 -0.93 -3.00
N LEU A 147 -15.86 -1.22 -3.58
CA LEU A 147 -14.61 -1.39 -2.84
C LEU A 147 -14.11 -0.09 -2.22
N ALA A 148 -14.15 1.01 -2.95
CA ALA A 148 -13.76 2.32 -2.42
C ALA A 148 -14.67 2.75 -1.26
N ARG A 149 -15.99 2.56 -1.39
CA ARG A 149 -16.95 2.80 -0.31
C ARG A 149 -16.68 1.92 0.90
N LEU A 150 -16.43 0.62 0.72
CA LEU A 150 -16.03 -0.28 1.79
C LEU A 150 -14.78 0.24 2.54
N GLY A 151 -13.79 0.74 1.80
CA GLY A 151 -12.60 1.39 2.36
C GLY A 151 -12.94 2.63 3.18
N ALA A 152 -13.76 3.53 2.64
CA ALA A 152 -14.20 4.76 3.30
C ALA A 152 -15.00 4.45 4.58
N ASP A 153 -15.97 3.54 4.50
CA ASP A 153 -16.80 3.14 5.64
C ASP A 153 -15.97 2.49 6.76
N SER A 154 -14.98 1.64 6.40
CA SER A 154 -14.08 1.02 7.38
C SER A 154 -13.19 2.04 8.10
N ARG A 155 -12.68 3.05 7.39
CA ARG A 155 -11.88 4.14 7.97
C ARG A 155 -12.73 5.05 8.86
N ALA A 156 -13.95 5.36 8.44
CA ALA A 156 -14.89 6.15 9.24
C ALA A 156 -15.27 5.42 10.55
N ALA A 157 -15.51 4.11 10.47
CA ALA A 157 -15.81 3.29 11.65
C ALA A 157 -14.60 3.23 12.61
N ALA A 158 -13.37 3.10 12.09
CA ALA A 158 -12.16 3.13 12.91
C ALA A 158 -11.94 4.50 13.59
N GLN A 159 -12.23 5.59 12.89
CA GLN A 159 -12.15 6.94 13.47
C GLN A 159 -13.21 7.14 14.57
N ALA A 160 -14.41 6.63 14.38
CA ALA A 160 -15.47 6.68 15.40
C ALA A 160 -15.08 5.89 16.66
N GLN A 161 -14.40 4.76 16.51
CA GLN A 161 -13.85 3.98 17.62
C GLN A 161 -12.81 4.76 18.43
N ALA A 162 -11.90 5.48 17.75
CA ALA A 162 -10.90 6.33 18.43
C ALA A 162 -11.53 7.44 19.30
N ILE A 163 -12.80 7.78 19.07
CA ILE A 163 -13.57 8.78 19.85
C ILE A 163 -14.35 8.12 21.03
N GLY A 164 -14.22 6.80 21.24
CA GLY A 164 -14.82 6.11 22.39
C GLY A 164 -16.07 5.29 22.09
N PHE A 165 -16.34 4.94 20.84
CA PHE A 165 -17.39 4.01 20.47
C PHE A 165 -16.86 2.56 20.46
N GLU A 166 -17.64 1.60 20.94
CA GLU A 166 -17.25 0.19 21.17
C GLU A 166 -17.00 -0.65 19.90
N SER A 167 -16.99 -0.07 18.71
CA SER A 167 -16.80 -0.78 17.46
C SER A 167 -15.31 -1.08 17.21
N ARG A 168 -14.93 -2.33 17.11
CA ARG A 168 -13.55 -2.76 16.71
C ARG A 168 -13.41 -2.79 15.20
N ALA A 169 -13.55 -1.65 14.55
CA ALA A 169 -13.37 -1.53 13.12
C ALA A 169 -11.88 -1.47 12.74
N VAL A 170 -11.50 -2.21 11.72
CA VAL A 170 -10.13 -2.18 11.16
C VAL A 170 -10.14 -1.35 9.88
N PRO A 171 -9.38 -0.26 9.79
CA PRO A 171 -9.33 0.56 8.60
C PRO A 171 -8.69 -0.21 7.44
N LEU A 172 -9.38 -0.28 6.31
CA LEU A 172 -8.89 -0.97 5.12
C LEU A 172 -7.95 -0.08 4.32
N SER A 173 -6.74 -0.58 4.09
CA SER A 173 -5.78 0.09 3.23
C SER A 173 -6.09 -0.17 1.75
N PHE A 174 -5.63 0.72 0.87
CA PHE A 174 -5.68 0.53 -0.58
C PHE A 174 -5.08 -0.82 -1.03
N ARG A 175 -4.05 -1.30 -0.34
CA ARG A 175 -3.42 -2.61 -0.61
C ARG A 175 -4.41 -3.77 -0.40
N VAL A 176 -5.20 -3.72 0.65
CA VAL A 176 -6.24 -4.73 0.93
C VAL A 176 -7.34 -4.66 -0.11
N LEU A 177 -7.84 -3.47 -0.43
CA LEU A 177 -8.87 -3.27 -1.46
C LEU A 177 -8.41 -3.75 -2.84
N SER A 178 -7.16 -3.47 -3.22
CA SER A 178 -6.57 -3.96 -4.48
C SER A 178 -6.47 -5.48 -4.52
N ARG A 179 -6.12 -6.12 -3.39
CA ARG A 179 -6.12 -7.58 -3.27
C ARG A 179 -7.52 -8.14 -3.43
N MET A 180 -8.51 -7.57 -2.74
CA MET A 180 -9.92 -7.99 -2.87
C MET A 180 -10.41 -7.85 -4.31
N ARG A 181 -10.14 -6.73 -4.98
CA ARG A 181 -10.43 -6.51 -6.39
C ARG A 181 -9.89 -7.65 -7.26
N ASN A 182 -8.60 -7.95 -7.14
CA ASN A 182 -7.97 -8.99 -7.95
C ASN A 182 -8.60 -10.37 -7.71
N MET A 183 -8.87 -10.70 -6.44
CA MET A 183 -9.53 -11.96 -6.09
C MET A 183 -10.97 -12.03 -6.60
N MET A 184 -11.71 -10.91 -6.63
CA MET A 184 -13.07 -10.85 -7.18
C MET A 184 -13.07 -11.00 -8.70
N LEU A 185 -12.15 -10.34 -9.41
CA LEU A 185 -11.95 -10.51 -10.85
C LEU A 185 -11.61 -11.96 -11.17
N ASP A 186 -10.70 -12.57 -10.45
CA ASP A 186 -10.33 -13.99 -10.63
C ASP A 186 -11.51 -14.93 -10.35
N ALA A 187 -12.22 -14.75 -9.24
CA ALA A 187 -13.39 -15.55 -8.89
C ALA A 187 -14.53 -15.43 -9.91
N ALA A 188 -14.68 -14.27 -10.56
CA ALA A 188 -15.64 -14.08 -11.62
C ALA A 188 -15.23 -14.78 -12.94
N ARG A 189 -13.95 -15.03 -13.15
CA ARG A 189 -13.39 -15.76 -14.30
C ARG A 189 -13.50 -17.27 -14.13
N MET A 190 -13.52 -17.77 -12.91
CA MET A 190 -13.62 -19.19 -12.60
C MET A 190 -15.08 -19.68 -12.67
N PRO A 191 -15.31 -20.95 -13.09
CA PRO A 191 -16.63 -21.58 -12.99
C PRO A 191 -17.13 -21.55 -11.54
N ALA A 192 -18.44 -21.40 -11.37
CA ALA A 192 -19.05 -21.53 -10.04
C ALA A 192 -18.95 -22.99 -9.58
N ALA A 193 -18.24 -23.25 -8.49
CA ALA A 193 -18.32 -24.55 -7.81
C ALA A 193 -19.62 -24.60 -6.98
N SER A 194 -20.23 -25.77 -6.87
CA SER A 194 -21.58 -25.93 -6.32
C SER A 194 -21.72 -25.59 -4.84
N ASP A 195 -20.63 -25.59 -4.07
CA ASP A 195 -20.62 -25.37 -2.61
C ASP A 195 -19.73 -24.23 -2.14
N ASP A 196 -19.21 -23.40 -3.04
CA ASP A 196 -18.26 -22.33 -2.71
C ASP A 196 -18.95 -20.97 -2.68
N ASP A 197 -18.88 -20.29 -1.54
CA ASP A 197 -19.18 -18.85 -1.43
C ASP A 197 -17.88 -18.05 -1.67
N PRO A 198 -17.58 -17.65 -2.91
CA PRO A 198 -16.33 -16.97 -3.24
C PRO A 198 -16.20 -15.64 -2.51
N LEU A 199 -17.30 -14.95 -2.21
CA LEU A 199 -17.27 -13.70 -1.49
C LEU A 199 -16.78 -13.89 -0.06
N ARG A 200 -17.33 -14.86 0.66
CA ARG A 200 -16.89 -15.18 2.03
C ARG A 200 -15.44 -15.62 2.07
N ARG A 201 -14.98 -16.42 1.10
CA ARG A 201 -13.56 -16.79 0.99
C ARG A 201 -12.67 -15.57 0.80
N ILE A 202 -13.03 -14.65 -0.10
CA ILE A 202 -12.28 -13.41 -0.34
C ILE A 202 -12.22 -12.54 0.91
N ILE A 203 -13.35 -12.37 1.58
CA ILE A 203 -13.43 -11.60 2.83
C ILE A 203 -12.54 -12.23 3.90
N ARG A 204 -12.62 -13.53 4.12
CA ARG A 204 -11.77 -14.23 5.09
C ARG A 204 -10.30 -14.03 4.78
N THR A 205 -9.88 -14.37 3.57
CA THR A 205 -8.47 -14.33 3.18
C THR A 205 -7.89 -12.91 3.19
N SER A 206 -8.71 -11.92 2.84
CA SER A 206 -8.23 -10.54 2.69
C SER A 206 -8.33 -9.72 3.95
N LEU A 207 -9.31 -9.98 4.81
CA LEU A 207 -9.71 -9.12 5.92
C LEU A 207 -9.70 -9.79 7.28
N THR A 208 -10.33 -10.96 7.39
CA THR A 208 -10.83 -11.40 8.69
C THR A 208 -10.02 -12.50 9.34
N GLU A 209 -9.16 -13.21 8.61
CA GLU A 209 -8.37 -14.31 9.16
C GLU A 209 -7.44 -13.84 10.29
N ALA A 210 -6.93 -12.60 10.21
CA ALA A 210 -6.05 -12.01 11.20
C ALA A 210 -6.78 -11.26 12.34
N LEU A 211 -8.12 -11.22 12.32
CA LEU A 211 -8.92 -10.47 13.29
C LEU A 211 -9.46 -11.37 14.40
N ASP A 212 -9.69 -10.78 15.57
CA ASP A 212 -10.46 -11.43 16.63
C ASP A 212 -11.93 -11.64 16.21
N SER A 213 -12.67 -12.46 16.97
CA SER A 213 -14.02 -12.88 16.60
C SER A 213 -15.01 -11.71 16.42
N THR A 214 -14.90 -10.69 17.24
CA THR A 214 -15.83 -9.54 17.24
C THR A 214 -15.55 -8.60 16.05
N ALA A 215 -14.29 -8.27 15.84
CA ALA A 215 -13.86 -7.47 14.69
C ALA A 215 -14.12 -8.19 13.36
N ARG A 216 -13.99 -9.52 13.35
CA ARG A 216 -14.29 -10.38 12.20
C ARG A 216 -15.74 -10.27 11.76
N GLU A 217 -16.69 -10.44 12.67
CA GLU A 217 -18.13 -10.39 12.37
C GLU A 217 -18.54 -9.02 11.82
N ALA A 218 -18.04 -7.95 12.44
CA ALA A 218 -18.28 -6.59 11.98
C ALA A 218 -17.73 -6.35 10.56
N ALA A 219 -16.50 -6.78 10.29
CA ALA A 219 -15.86 -6.62 8.99
C ALA A 219 -16.54 -7.48 7.90
N GLU A 220 -16.95 -8.70 8.22
CA GLU A 220 -17.72 -9.56 7.31
C GLU A 220 -19.06 -8.92 6.93
N THR A 221 -19.80 -8.42 7.91
CA THR A 221 -21.09 -7.77 7.69
C THR A 221 -20.95 -6.52 6.80
N LEU A 222 -19.96 -5.69 7.08
CA LEU A 222 -19.68 -4.49 6.29
C LEU A 222 -19.32 -4.86 4.83
N ALA A 223 -18.43 -5.83 4.66
CA ALA A 223 -17.98 -6.25 3.34
C ALA A 223 -19.10 -6.94 2.52
N VAL A 224 -19.90 -7.81 3.14
CA VAL A 224 -21.05 -8.46 2.48
C VAL A 224 -22.08 -7.42 2.07
N THR A 225 -22.34 -6.42 2.91
CA THR A 225 -23.28 -5.34 2.60
C THR A 225 -22.82 -4.47 1.45
N ALA A 226 -21.52 -4.14 1.39
CA ALA A 226 -20.96 -3.27 0.36
C ALA A 226 -20.82 -3.97 -0.99
N ILE A 227 -20.44 -5.26 -0.98
CA ILE A 227 -20.11 -6.01 -2.21
C ILE A 227 -21.32 -6.79 -2.75
N GLY A 228 -22.15 -7.35 -1.87
CA GLY A 228 -23.37 -8.05 -2.25
C GLY A 228 -23.16 -9.13 -3.32
N ASN A 229 -23.96 -9.04 -4.39
CA ASN A 229 -23.96 -10.03 -5.49
C ASN A 229 -22.99 -9.70 -6.64
N LEU A 230 -22.05 -8.76 -6.45
CA LEU A 230 -21.19 -8.28 -7.55
C LEU A 230 -20.42 -9.39 -8.25
N ILE A 231 -19.94 -10.42 -7.56
CA ILE A 231 -19.24 -11.54 -8.20
C ILE A 231 -20.16 -12.29 -9.17
N HIS A 232 -21.43 -12.50 -8.80
CA HIS A 232 -22.40 -13.11 -9.68
C HIS A 232 -22.70 -12.21 -10.90
N GLU A 233 -22.88 -10.93 -10.69
CA GLU A 233 -23.11 -9.97 -11.77
C GLU A 233 -21.92 -9.89 -12.73
N MET A 234 -20.70 -9.94 -12.21
CA MET A 234 -19.48 -10.00 -13.02
C MET A 234 -19.40 -11.27 -13.86
N ARG A 235 -19.79 -12.44 -13.31
CA ARG A 235 -19.87 -13.70 -14.09
C ARG A 235 -20.87 -13.58 -15.24
N VAL A 236 -22.04 -12.99 -14.99
CA VAL A 236 -23.05 -12.76 -16.03
C VAL A 236 -22.53 -11.77 -17.08
N SER A 237 -21.90 -10.69 -16.68
CA SER A 237 -21.27 -9.71 -17.56
C SER A 237 -20.23 -10.35 -18.46
N ARG A 238 -19.31 -11.14 -17.88
CA ARG A 238 -18.28 -11.86 -18.63
C ARG A 238 -18.89 -12.82 -19.66
N ALA A 239 -19.90 -13.58 -19.28
CA ALA A 239 -20.58 -14.48 -20.20
C ALA A 239 -21.19 -13.74 -21.40
N ARG A 240 -21.79 -12.54 -21.17
CA ARG A 240 -22.31 -11.68 -22.25
C ARG A 240 -21.19 -11.18 -23.15
N MET A 241 -20.05 -10.77 -22.60
CA MET A 241 -18.90 -10.30 -23.40
C MET A 241 -18.33 -11.42 -24.27
N VAL A 242 -18.21 -12.64 -23.75
CA VAL A 242 -17.77 -13.81 -24.52
C VAL A 242 -18.74 -14.09 -25.68
N LEU A 243 -20.04 -14.10 -25.44
CA LEU A 243 -21.06 -14.30 -26.48
C LEU A 243 -21.01 -13.19 -27.54
N LYS A 244 -20.90 -11.92 -27.15
CA LYS A 244 -20.79 -10.78 -28.06
C LYS A 244 -19.56 -10.89 -28.97
N ASN A 245 -18.42 -11.28 -28.41
CA ASN A 245 -17.19 -11.45 -29.18
C ASN A 245 -17.27 -12.64 -30.15
N ALA A 246 -17.90 -13.73 -29.74
CA ALA A 246 -18.10 -14.91 -30.60
C ALA A 246 -19.05 -14.60 -31.78
N THR A 247 -20.16 -13.90 -31.54
CA THR A 247 -21.09 -13.46 -32.58
C THR A 247 -20.50 -12.42 -33.51
N GLY A 248 -19.73 -11.44 -32.99
CA GLY A 248 -19.02 -10.45 -33.78
C GLY A 248 -17.96 -11.06 -34.72
N SER A 249 -17.25 -12.10 -34.25
CA SER A 249 -16.29 -12.86 -35.06
C SER A 249 -16.95 -13.68 -36.16
N ALA A 250 -18.09 -14.32 -35.84
CA ALA A 250 -18.86 -15.11 -36.84
C ALA A 250 -19.42 -14.22 -37.95
N LEU A 251 -19.94 -13.01 -37.63
CA LEU A 251 -20.42 -12.07 -38.61
C LEU A 251 -19.30 -11.53 -39.52
N LYS A 252 -18.10 -11.28 -38.99
CA LYS A 252 -16.94 -10.90 -39.79
C LYS A 252 -16.46 -11.98 -40.73
N ALA A 253 -16.49 -13.26 -40.28
CA ALA A 253 -16.11 -14.39 -41.11
C ALA A 253 -17.10 -14.69 -42.22
N ALA A 254 -18.39 -14.34 -42.02
CA ALA A 254 -19.46 -14.54 -43.04
C ALA A 254 -19.53 -13.38 -44.07
N SER A 255 -18.78 -12.26 -43.85
CA SER A 255 -18.73 -11.14 -44.73
C SER A 255 -17.46 -11.05 -45.62
N VAL A 256 -16.62 -12.09 -45.58
CA VAL A 256 -15.45 -12.34 -46.43
C VAL A 256 -15.76 -13.47 -47.39
#